data_1a06d3977abd6981c0e3e3f4f5057d1d
#
_entry.id   1a06d3977abd6981c0e3e3f4f5057d1d
#
_cell.length_a   1.000
_cell.length_b   1.000
_cell.length_c   1.000
_cell.angle_alpha   90.00
_cell.angle_beta   90.00
_cell.angle_gamma   90.00
#
_symmetry.space_group_name_H-M   'P 1'
#
loop_
_entity.id
_entity.type
_entity.pdbx_description
1 polymer ?
#
loop_
_entity_poly.entity_id
_entity_poly.type
_entity_poly.pdbx_seq_one_letter_code
_entity_poly.pdbx_strand_id
1 'polypeptide(L)'
;MIARFALVLLVPLALGVVGTAHAQDVPGIEICTVEKTMERRTSCLQSNVDFLQKTISKLTTDHQQKLDAANRQIVSLQNAVASLQK
;
A
#
# COMPACT_ATOMS: atom_id res chain seq x y z
N MET A 1 -12.79 27.95 25.16
CA MET A 1 -12.87 26.68 25.92
C MET A 1 -13.75 25.63 25.25
N ILE A 2 -14.91 25.99 24.74
CA ILE A 2 -15.84 25.03 24.07
C ILE A 2 -15.27 24.49 22.77
N ALA A 3 -14.50 25.27 22.00
CA ALA A 3 -13.87 24.84 20.75
C ALA A 3 -12.81 23.77 20.94
N ARG A 4 -12.14 23.71 22.06
CA ARG A 4 -11.12 22.69 22.38
C ARG A 4 -11.73 21.32 22.68
N PHE A 5 -12.89 21.31 23.30
CA PHE A 5 -13.63 20.06 23.57
C PHE A 5 -14.27 19.46 22.31
N ALA A 6 -14.69 20.30 21.37
CA ALA A 6 -15.26 19.85 20.11
C ALA A 6 -14.20 19.17 19.22
N LEU A 7 -12.95 19.64 19.26
CA LEU A 7 -11.82 19.05 18.52
C LEU A 7 -11.46 17.64 19.05
N VAL A 8 -11.51 17.45 20.36
CA VAL A 8 -11.21 16.15 21.00
C VAL A 8 -12.29 15.11 20.70
N LEU A 9 -13.54 15.54 20.51
CA LEU A 9 -14.65 14.65 20.17
C LEU A 9 -14.67 14.22 18.68
N LEU A 10 -14.06 15.02 17.79
CA LEU A 10 -13.99 14.71 16.35
C LEU A 10 -12.91 13.69 16.00
N VAL A 11 -11.84 13.58 16.79
CA VAL A 11 -10.73 12.66 16.54
C VAL A 11 -11.13 11.19 16.64
N PRO A 12 -11.90 10.72 17.62
CA PRO A 12 -12.31 9.31 17.66
C PRO A 12 -13.30 8.91 16.54
N LEU A 13 -14.07 9.86 16.01
CA LEU A 13 -14.96 9.61 14.88
C LEU A 13 -14.22 9.40 13.57
N ALA A 14 -13.09 10.10 13.35
CA ALA A 14 -12.24 9.93 12.18
C ALA A 14 -11.51 8.58 12.18
N LEU A 15 -11.14 8.05 13.35
CA LEU A 15 -10.48 6.75 13.51
C LEU A 15 -11.44 5.57 13.31
N GLY A 16 -12.74 5.76 13.53
CA GLY A 16 -13.74 4.69 13.35
C GLY A 16 -14.08 4.36 11.90
N VAL A 17 -13.70 5.21 10.94
CA VAL A 17 -14.01 5.04 9.51
C VAL A 17 -12.94 4.21 8.78
N VAL A 18 -11.77 3.97 9.39
CA VAL A 18 -10.62 3.31 8.75
C VAL A 18 -10.71 1.77 8.81
N GLY A 19 -11.72 1.19 9.48
CA GLY A 19 -11.75 -0.22 9.83
C GLY A 19 -12.42 -1.18 8.84
N THR A 20 -12.79 -0.77 7.62
CA THR A 20 -13.63 -1.60 6.73
C THR A 20 -12.94 -2.02 5.42
N ALA A 21 -11.62 -2.25 5.43
CA ALA A 21 -10.94 -2.80 4.27
C ALA A 21 -11.15 -4.32 4.21
N HIS A 22 -11.96 -4.80 3.27
CA HIS A 22 -12.13 -6.22 2.99
C HIS A 22 -11.00 -6.70 2.09
N ALA A 23 -10.17 -7.64 2.58
CA ALA A 23 -9.06 -8.23 1.84
C ALA A 23 -9.51 -9.06 0.62
N GLN A 24 -10.83 -9.34 0.50
CA GLN A 24 -11.40 -10.15 -0.57
C GLN A 24 -11.66 -9.36 -1.86
N ASP A 25 -11.66 -8.03 -1.79
CA ASP A 25 -11.97 -7.16 -2.93
C ASP A 25 -10.72 -6.57 -3.56
N VAL A 26 -9.71 -7.40 -3.81
CA VAL A 26 -8.50 -6.96 -4.52
C VAL A 26 -8.77 -6.98 -6.02
N PRO A 27 -8.71 -5.82 -6.71
CA PRO A 27 -8.91 -5.79 -8.16
C PRO A 27 -7.89 -6.66 -8.88
N GLY A 28 -8.33 -7.45 -9.83
CA GLY A 28 -7.49 -8.35 -10.62
C GLY A 28 -7.41 -9.78 -10.08
N ILE A 29 -7.93 -10.05 -8.89
CA ILE A 29 -8.01 -11.40 -8.33
C ILE A 29 -9.40 -11.98 -8.57
N GLU A 30 -9.43 -13.19 -9.13
CA GLU A 30 -10.67 -13.90 -9.41
C GLU A 30 -11.04 -14.86 -8.26
N ILE A 31 -12.34 -15.06 -8.05
CA ILE A 31 -12.84 -16.01 -7.06
C ILE A 31 -12.89 -17.40 -7.69
N CYS A 32 -11.93 -18.25 -7.33
CA CYS A 32 -11.77 -19.56 -7.94
C CYS A 32 -12.66 -20.64 -7.30
N THR A 33 -13.24 -20.38 -6.13
CA THR A 33 -14.10 -21.32 -5.41
C THR A 33 -15.44 -21.57 -6.10
N VAL A 34 -15.86 -20.66 -7.00
CA VAL A 34 -17.10 -20.79 -7.77
C VAL A 34 -16.96 -21.74 -8.96
N GLU A 35 -15.75 -22.08 -9.35
CA GLU A 35 -15.47 -22.98 -10.47
C GLU A 35 -15.81 -24.44 -10.09
N LYS A 36 -16.52 -25.13 -10.97
CA LYS A 36 -17.05 -26.47 -10.68
C LYS A 36 -16.06 -27.61 -11.00
N THR A 37 -15.09 -27.37 -11.88
CA THR A 37 -14.13 -28.41 -12.27
C THR A 37 -12.76 -28.13 -11.70
N MET A 38 -11.99 -29.18 -11.45
CA MET A 38 -10.61 -29.08 -10.96
C MET A 38 -9.73 -28.31 -11.94
N GLU A 39 -9.90 -28.58 -13.23
CA GLU A 39 -9.14 -27.91 -14.29
C GLU A 39 -9.36 -26.42 -14.32
N ARG A 40 -10.62 -25.98 -14.19
CA ARG A 40 -10.95 -24.56 -14.14
C ARG A 40 -10.47 -23.89 -12.86
N ARG A 41 -10.55 -24.59 -11.73
CA ARG A 41 -10.02 -24.09 -10.47
C ARG A 41 -8.51 -23.89 -10.55
N THR A 42 -7.81 -24.86 -11.12
CA THR A 42 -6.35 -24.77 -11.28
C THR A 42 -5.96 -23.63 -12.22
N SER A 43 -6.65 -23.49 -13.33
CA SER A 43 -6.43 -22.41 -14.29
C SER A 43 -6.70 -21.03 -13.65
N CYS A 44 -7.79 -20.91 -12.90
CA CYS A 44 -8.14 -19.70 -12.18
C CYS A 44 -7.08 -19.33 -11.14
N LEU A 45 -6.64 -20.30 -10.35
CA LEU A 45 -5.57 -20.09 -9.35
C LEU A 45 -4.25 -19.73 -10.01
N GLN A 46 -3.92 -20.35 -11.15
CA GLN A 46 -2.71 -20.01 -11.90
C GLN A 46 -2.77 -18.56 -12.39
N SER A 47 -3.92 -18.13 -12.88
CA SER A 47 -4.14 -16.75 -13.29
C SER A 47 -3.92 -15.78 -12.13
N ASN A 48 -4.44 -16.13 -10.95
CA ASN A 48 -4.25 -15.31 -9.74
C ASN A 48 -2.78 -15.26 -9.31
N VAL A 49 -2.07 -16.38 -9.38
CA VAL A 49 -0.62 -16.43 -9.09
C VAL A 49 0.15 -15.54 -10.05
N ASP A 50 -0.13 -15.63 -11.34
CA ASP A 50 0.53 -14.80 -12.35
C ASP A 50 0.27 -13.30 -12.09
N PHE A 51 -0.96 -12.95 -11.77
CA PHE A 51 -1.31 -11.59 -11.41
C PHE A 51 -0.53 -11.11 -10.17
N LEU A 52 -0.47 -11.94 -9.14
CA LEU A 52 0.25 -11.60 -7.91
C LEU A 52 1.75 -11.46 -8.16
N GLN A 53 2.35 -12.33 -8.97
CA GLN A 53 3.77 -12.23 -9.34
C GLN A 53 4.07 -10.93 -10.06
N LYS A 54 3.23 -10.53 -11.01
CA LYS A 54 3.37 -9.26 -11.72
C LYS A 54 3.22 -8.07 -10.78
N THR A 55 2.27 -8.15 -9.86
CA THR A 55 2.03 -7.12 -8.86
C THR A 55 3.22 -6.97 -7.92
N ILE A 56 3.78 -8.07 -7.45
CA ILE A 56 4.97 -8.08 -6.59
C ILE A 56 6.16 -7.45 -7.32
N SER A 57 6.39 -7.83 -8.58
CA SER A 57 7.48 -7.28 -9.39
C SER A 57 7.33 -5.77 -9.57
N LYS A 58 6.12 -5.31 -9.84
CA LYS A 58 5.82 -3.88 -9.99
C LYS A 58 6.05 -3.13 -8.68
N LEU A 59 5.55 -3.67 -7.57
CA LEU A 59 5.72 -3.07 -6.25
C LEU A 59 7.19 -3.01 -5.85
N THR A 60 7.96 -4.04 -6.16
CA THR A 60 9.40 -4.08 -5.89
C THR A 60 10.13 -2.98 -6.65
N THR A 61 9.82 -2.83 -7.95
CA THR A 61 10.42 -1.77 -8.78
C THR A 61 10.01 -0.38 -8.29
N ASP A 62 8.73 -0.16 -8.04
CA ASP A 62 8.23 1.12 -7.56
C ASP A 62 8.85 1.49 -6.21
N HIS A 63 8.95 0.51 -5.32
CA HIS A 63 9.54 0.69 -4.00
C HIS A 63 11.02 1.04 -4.10
N GLN A 64 11.76 0.34 -4.95
CA GLN A 64 13.18 0.61 -5.17
C GLN A 64 13.39 2.02 -5.71
N GLN A 65 12.56 2.47 -6.64
CA GLN A 65 12.62 3.83 -7.17
C GLN A 65 12.36 4.87 -6.09
N LYS A 66 11.40 4.62 -5.19
CA LYS A 66 11.12 5.51 -4.07
C LYS A 66 12.27 5.58 -3.07
N LEU A 67 12.90 4.44 -2.79
CA LEU A 67 14.07 4.38 -1.92
C LEU A 67 15.24 5.15 -2.52
N ASP A 68 15.49 4.98 -3.82
CA ASP A 68 16.55 5.70 -4.51
C ASP A 68 16.31 7.21 -4.46
N ALA A 69 15.08 7.64 -4.71
CA ALA A 69 14.71 9.05 -4.62
C ALA A 69 14.90 9.60 -3.19
N ALA A 70 14.46 8.84 -2.18
CA ALA A 70 14.62 9.23 -0.79
C ALA A 70 16.10 9.33 -0.40
N ASN A 71 16.94 8.39 -0.85
CA ASN A 71 18.38 8.41 -0.60
C ASN A 71 19.05 9.63 -1.23
N ARG A 72 18.65 10.02 -2.43
CA ARG A 72 19.17 11.25 -3.06
C ARG A 72 18.79 12.48 -2.26
N GLN A 73 17.56 12.54 -1.74
CA GLN A 73 17.14 13.65 -0.90
C GLN A 73 17.92 13.70 0.41
N ILE A 74 18.20 12.55 1.02
CA ILE A 74 19.00 12.46 2.24
C ILE A 74 20.41 12.99 1.99
N VAL A 75 21.06 12.57 0.91
CA VAL A 75 22.41 13.03 0.55
C VAL A 75 22.39 14.55 0.30
N SER A 76 21.39 15.04 -0.42
CA SER A 76 21.25 16.48 -0.67
C SER A 76 21.10 17.27 0.62
N LEU A 77 20.29 16.78 1.56
CA LEU A 77 20.10 17.42 2.87
C LEU A 77 21.35 17.35 3.71
N GLN A 78 22.08 16.25 3.70
CA GLN A 78 23.38 16.12 4.40
C GLN A 78 24.38 17.14 3.88
N ASN A 79 24.45 17.32 2.56
CA ASN A 79 25.33 18.30 1.95
C ASN A 79 24.93 19.74 2.32
N ALA A 80 23.62 20.02 2.34
CA ALA A 80 23.12 21.32 2.75
C ALA A 80 23.45 21.63 4.21
N VAL A 81 23.25 20.64 5.10
CA VAL A 81 23.60 20.78 6.52
C VAL A 81 25.09 21.01 6.69
N ALA A 82 25.93 20.25 6.00
CA ALA A 82 27.40 20.43 6.04
C ALA A 82 27.83 21.83 5.59
N SER A 83 27.18 22.37 4.55
CA SER A 83 27.41 23.72 4.07
C SER A 83 27.03 24.78 5.11
N LEU A 84 25.95 24.56 5.85
CA LEU A 84 25.50 25.50 6.88
C LEU A 84 26.39 25.48 8.15
N GLN A 85 27.09 24.38 8.39
CA GLN A 85 27.99 24.21 9.55
C GLN A 85 29.38 24.85 9.37
N LYS A 86 29.69 25.32 8.18
CA LYS A 86 30.97 26.00 7.92
C LYS A 86 31.02 27.42 8.51
#